data_17dfb6ae1877d00847ae6313b863919c
#
_entry.id   17dfb6ae1877d00847ae6313b863919c
#
_cell.length_a   1.000
_cell.length_b   1.000
_cell.length_c   1.000
_cell.angle_alpha   90.00
_cell.angle_beta   90.00
_cell.angle_gamma   90.00
#
_symmetry.space_group_name_H-M   'P 1'
#
loop_
_entity.id
_entity.type
_entity.pdbx_description
1 polymer ?
#
loop_
_entity_poly.entity_id
_entity_poly.type
_entity_poly.pdbx_seq_one_letter_code
_entity_poly.pdbx_strand_id
1 'polypeptide(L)'
;MNRRPSQSRTGFDSFSPQHTAHFKAAQPGGEFFEPKPRASLGRRLLLALLLMTLIALAVNLAVNQFVRVARVTVPIRRMDPAFEGYTLLQISDLKGATYGSNQALIRFALQNEDFDAVVFTGDMVSSRGNAQPLYALIEMLRELKPDAPIYMIPVDKDPLPASMSYATGGSPFAPWVLGAKQRGGQLLSAPVQIERDGHTLWLTTSALLSLDMDTMQAQFERQYLDALANGDENAIELTTYNLQWLTETRNARAKMTDADVYIALTHVPPADEELESAYPGSLRERVHLVLCGHYQGGLIRLPFAGALFIPSQNLPLYGLLPGADTYFGLTRKGRTYLYVSPGLGGNDGLYPLPFFRLFNPPTVSLISLTTSSL
;
A
#
# COMPACT_ATOMS: atom_id res chain seq x y z
N MET A 1 101.63 57.11 1.05
CA MET A 1 102.63 57.49 2.14
C MET A 1 102.42 56.43 3.22
N ASN A 2 103.41 55.54 3.28
CA ASN A 2 104.32 55.37 4.43
C ASN A 2 103.55 54.93 5.71
N ARG A 3 103.86 53.92 6.39
CA ARG A 3 105.09 53.00 6.51
C ARG A 3 104.64 51.80 7.42
N ARG A 4 105.20 50.67 7.11
CA ARG A 4 105.52 49.64 8.14
C ARG A 4 106.57 50.20 9.08
N PRO A 5 106.94 49.58 10.20
CA PRO A 5 107.25 48.17 10.46
C PRO A 5 106.84 47.74 11.94
N SER A 6 107.21 46.71 12.56
CA SER A 6 108.05 45.51 12.48
C SER A 6 107.86 44.67 13.75
N GLN A 7 107.92 43.39 13.65
CA GLN A 7 108.66 42.35 14.40
C GLN A 7 108.71 42.40 15.95
N SER A 8 108.36 41.29 16.58
CA SER A 8 109.35 40.28 17.02
C SER A 8 108.61 39.13 17.78
N ARG A 9 108.73 37.97 17.32
CA ARG A 9 109.41 36.76 17.87
C ARG A 9 109.42 36.58 19.36
N THR A 10 108.80 35.47 19.78
CA THR A 10 109.39 34.24 20.43
C THR A 10 108.17 33.41 20.86
N GLY A 11 108.02 32.22 20.53
CA GLY A 11 108.70 30.98 20.65
C GLY A 11 108.32 30.25 21.96
N PHE A 12 107.59 29.20 21.82
CA PHE A 12 107.86 27.93 22.51
C PHE A 12 106.77 26.91 22.26
N ASP A 13 107.07 25.90 21.64
CA ASP A 13 106.83 24.50 21.68
C ASP A 13 105.57 23.94 22.32
N SER A 14 104.97 23.05 21.48
CA SER A 14 104.57 21.67 21.75
C SER A 14 103.71 21.38 22.96
N PHE A 15 102.46 20.97 22.67
CA PHE A 15 101.98 19.63 23.13
C PHE A 15 100.70 19.32 22.40
N SER A 16 100.72 18.34 21.54
CA SER A 16 99.49 17.58 21.21
C SER A 16 99.18 16.70 22.39
N PRO A 17 97.89 16.61 22.75
CA PRO A 17 97.31 15.30 22.68
C PRO A 17 95.83 15.32 22.27
N GLN A 18 95.53 14.37 21.42
CA GLN A 18 94.58 13.35 21.61
C GLN A 18 93.05 13.78 21.58
N HIS A 19 92.46 13.23 20.59
CA HIS A 19 91.14 12.61 20.63
C HIS A 19 90.12 13.17 21.67
N THR A 20 89.44 14.19 21.32
CA THR A 20 88.12 14.40 21.90
C THR A 20 87.10 13.67 21.00
N ALA A 21 86.65 12.53 21.47
CA ALA A 21 85.53 11.84 20.95
C ALA A 21 84.34 12.80 20.96
N HIS A 22 83.85 13.09 19.78
CA HIS A 22 82.51 13.73 19.64
C HIS A 22 81.49 12.77 20.24
N PHE A 23 81.09 12.96 21.48
CA PHE A 23 79.85 12.47 22.01
C PHE A 23 78.73 13.15 21.21
N LYS A 24 78.26 12.49 20.20
CA LYS A 24 76.90 12.76 19.69
C LYS A 24 75.93 12.52 20.86
N ALA A 25 75.44 13.59 21.44
CA ALA A 25 74.34 13.48 22.33
C ALA A 25 73.22 12.69 21.60
N ALA A 26 72.89 11.52 22.10
CA ALA A 26 71.74 10.75 21.66
C ALA A 26 70.53 11.67 21.82
N GLN A 27 69.92 12.06 20.72
CA GLN A 27 68.60 12.66 20.76
C GLN A 27 67.70 11.63 21.43
N PRO A 28 66.96 11.97 22.48
CA PRO A 28 65.92 11.08 22.97
C PRO A 28 64.92 10.89 21.85
N GLY A 29 64.87 9.67 21.30
CA GLY A 29 63.84 9.24 20.36
C GLY A 29 62.51 9.18 21.10
N GLY A 30 61.98 10.33 21.40
CA GLY A 30 60.60 10.49 21.68
C GLY A 30 59.84 10.38 20.36
N GLU A 31 59.24 9.25 20.08
CA GLU A 31 58.13 9.24 19.13
C GLU A 31 57.14 10.26 19.64
N PHE A 32 57.19 11.48 19.13
CA PHE A 32 56.10 12.43 19.30
C PHE A 32 54.92 11.80 18.63
N PHE A 33 54.00 11.23 19.41
CA PHE A 33 52.65 10.96 18.98
C PHE A 33 52.07 12.31 18.53
N GLU A 34 52.18 12.63 17.26
CA GLU A 34 51.45 13.76 16.69
C GLU A 34 50.00 13.50 16.99
N PRO A 35 49.33 14.36 17.73
CA PRO A 35 47.91 14.18 18.03
C PRO A 35 47.17 14.18 16.71
N LYS A 36 46.61 13.00 16.33
CA LYS A 36 45.79 12.92 15.12
C LYS A 36 44.83 14.09 15.10
N PRO A 37 44.73 14.81 13.98
CA PRO A 37 43.87 16.00 13.91
C PRO A 37 42.47 15.62 14.34
N ARG A 38 42.01 16.24 15.42
CA ARG A 38 40.65 16.02 15.93
C ARG A 38 39.69 16.45 14.83
N ALA A 39 38.84 15.53 14.32
CA ALA A 39 37.83 15.88 13.34
C ALA A 39 37.06 17.11 13.82
N SER A 40 36.90 18.10 12.95
CA SER A 40 36.17 19.31 13.26
C SER A 40 34.76 18.98 13.79
N LEU A 41 34.22 19.78 14.68
CA LEU A 41 32.87 19.59 15.24
C LEU A 41 31.83 19.37 14.13
N GLY A 42 31.91 20.16 13.03
CA GLY A 42 31.05 20.02 11.87
C GLY A 42 31.13 18.64 11.22
N ARG A 43 32.36 18.06 11.05
CA ARG A 43 32.53 16.72 10.52
C ARG A 43 31.93 15.65 11.44
N ARG A 44 32.06 15.81 12.76
CA ARG A 44 31.47 14.88 13.73
C ARG A 44 29.96 14.94 13.69
N LEU A 45 29.37 16.13 13.61
CA LEU A 45 27.94 16.33 13.47
C LEU A 45 27.40 15.75 12.17
N LEU A 46 28.11 15.95 11.06
CA LEU A 46 27.75 15.38 9.77
C LEU A 46 27.77 13.84 9.80
N LEU A 47 28.82 13.26 10.38
CA LEU A 47 28.95 11.80 10.53
C LEU A 47 27.85 11.23 11.45
N ALA A 48 27.53 11.93 12.54
CA ALA A 48 26.45 11.53 13.43
C ALA A 48 25.10 11.59 12.74
N LEU A 49 24.82 12.64 11.97
CA LEU A 49 23.61 12.77 11.16
C LEU A 49 23.50 11.65 10.12
N LEU A 50 24.59 11.39 9.39
CA LEU A 50 24.65 10.29 8.41
C LEU A 50 24.38 8.94 9.08
N LEU A 51 25.02 8.67 10.21
CA LEU A 51 24.82 7.43 10.96
C LEU A 51 23.35 7.29 11.43
N MET A 52 22.76 8.34 11.98
CA MET A 52 21.35 8.35 12.38
C MET A 52 20.43 8.08 11.19
N THR A 53 20.70 8.70 10.04
CA THR A 53 19.92 8.46 8.80
C THR A 53 20.04 7.02 8.34
N LEU A 54 21.22 6.43 8.36
CA LEU A 54 21.45 5.02 8.01
C LEU A 54 20.73 4.07 8.98
N ILE A 55 20.78 4.35 10.28
CA ILE A 55 20.05 3.57 11.30
C ILE A 55 18.54 3.68 11.05
N ALA A 56 18.01 4.90 10.86
CA ALA A 56 16.60 5.11 10.59
C ALA A 56 16.14 4.38 9.33
N LEU A 57 16.96 4.40 8.27
CA LEU A 57 16.69 3.66 7.04
C LEU A 57 16.71 2.14 7.27
N ALA A 58 17.70 1.62 7.99
CA ALA A 58 17.79 0.20 8.32
C ALA A 58 16.59 -0.28 9.16
N VAL A 59 16.21 0.51 10.18
CA VAL A 59 15.01 0.24 10.99
C VAL A 59 13.76 0.27 10.13
N ASN A 60 13.63 1.26 9.24
CA ASN A 60 12.49 1.36 8.34
C ASN A 60 12.39 0.15 7.39
N LEU A 61 13.51 -0.29 6.82
CA LEU A 61 13.54 -1.48 5.97
C LEU A 61 13.14 -2.74 6.76
N ALA A 62 13.62 -2.88 8.00
CA ALA A 62 13.24 -4.00 8.86
C ALA A 62 11.74 -3.95 9.20
N VAL A 63 11.22 -2.79 9.61
CA VAL A 63 9.78 -2.62 9.95
C VAL A 63 8.88 -2.90 8.74
N ASN A 64 9.29 -2.54 7.53
CA ASN A 64 8.54 -2.80 6.30
C ASN A 64 8.48 -4.30 5.92
N GLN A 65 9.25 -5.15 6.56
CA GLN A 65 9.13 -6.62 6.42
C GLN A 65 8.01 -7.20 7.32
N PHE A 66 7.57 -6.47 8.34
CA PHE A 66 6.52 -6.93 9.24
C PHE A 66 5.17 -6.40 8.81
N VAL A 67 4.26 -7.31 8.49
CA VAL A 67 2.87 -6.95 8.18
C VAL A 67 2.11 -6.73 9.48
N ARG A 68 1.54 -5.54 9.62
CA ARG A 68 0.69 -5.17 10.74
C ARG A 68 -0.75 -5.63 10.50
N VAL A 69 -1.42 -6.12 11.53
CA VAL A 69 -2.86 -6.33 11.53
C VAL A 69 -3.54 -5.17 12.27
N ALA A 70 -4.32 -4.37 11.53
CA ALA A 70 -5.17 -3.34 12.11
C ALA A 70 -6.54 -3.96 12.44
N ARG A 71 -7.00 -3.84 13.69
CA ARG A 71 -8.31 -4.31 14.11
C ARG A 71 -9.21 -3.09 14.31
N VAL A 72 -10.35 -3.10 13.63
CA VAL A 72 -11.30 -1.99 13.58
C VAL A 72 -12.69 -2.53 13.85
N THR A 73 -13.37 -1.95 14.80
CA THR A 73 -14.79 -2.26 15.09
C THR A 73 -15.67 -1.16 14.51
N VAL A 74 -16.65 -1.55 13.72
CA VAL A 74 -17.58 -0.63 13.03
C VAL A 74 -18.98 -0.81 13.62
N PRO A 75 -19.50 0.19 14.33
CA PRO A 75 -20.86 0.12 14.87
C PRO A 75 -21.88 0.44 13.78
N ILE A 76 -22.67 -0.56 13.38
CA ILE A 76 -23.74 -0.40 12.39
C ILE A 76 -25.08 -0.36 13.10
N ARG A 77 -25.72 0.79 13.05
CA ARG A 77 -27.03 0.98 13.65
C ARG A 77 -28.09 0.12 12.96
N ARG A 78 -28.93 -0.56 13.74
CA ARG A 78 -30.00 -1.44 13.27
C ARG A 78 -29.50 -2.65 12.45
N MET A 79 -28.22 -2.99 12.57
CA MET A 79 -27.72 -4.26 12.06
C MET A 79 -28.39 -5.40 12.82
N ASP A 80 -28.73 -6.46 12.08
CA ASP A 80 -29.26 -7.65 12.73
C ASP A 80 -28.19 -8.31 13.62
N PRO A 81 -28.55 -8.78 14.83
CA PRO A 81 -27.62 -9.47 15.73
C PRO A 81 -26.94 -10.69 15.13
N ALA A 82 -27.50 -11.31 14.08
CA ALA A 82 -26.85 -12.40 13.36
C ALA A 82 -25.47 -12.02 12.81
N PHE A 83 -25.25 -10.73 12.51
CA PHE A 83 -23.96 -10.22 12.04
C PHE A 83 -23.07 -9.60 13.13
N GLU A 84 -23.46 -9.73 14.41
CA GLU A 84 -22.58 -9.32 15.52
C GLU A 84 -21.25 -10.08 15.46
N GLY A 85 -20.14 -9.31 15.44
CA GLY A 85 -18.79 -9.86 15.33
C GLY A 85 -18.41 -10.36 13.92
N TYR A 86 -19.28 -10.23 12.91
CA TYR A 86 -18.91 -10.59 11.54
C TYR A 86 -17.69 -9.79 11.10
N THR A 87 -16.63 -10.47 10.70
CA THR A 87 -15.33 -9.86 10.47
C THR A 87 -14.88 -10.04 9.01
N LEU A 88 -14.60 -8.92 8.36
CA LEU A 88 -14.00 -8.86 7.03
C LEU A 88 -12.49 -8.66 7.13
N LEU A 89 -11.71 -9.53 6.50
CA LEU A 89 -10.29 -9.27 6.25
C LEU A 89 -10.15 -8.42 4.99
N GLN A 90 -9.82 -7.15 5.16
CA GLN A 90 -9.54 -6.25 4.04
C GLN A 90 -8.05 -6.22 3.72
N ILE A 91 -7.72 -6.46 2.45
CA ILE A 91 -6.37 -6.32 1.90
C ILE A 91 -6.45 -5.39 0.67
N SER A 92 -5.55 -4.43 0.61
CA SER A 92 -5.49 -3.43 -0.47
C SER A 92 -4.06 -3.17 -0.90
N ASP A 93 -3.90 -2.69 -2.13
CA ASP A 93 -2.63 -2.17 -2.64
C ASP A 93 -1.46 -3.16 -2.53
N LEU A 94 -1.67 -4.44 -2.87
CA LEU A 94 -0.58 -5.42 -2.92
C LEU A 94 0.46 -5.05 -3.99
N LYS A 95 -0.01 -4.53 -5.16
CA LYS A 95 0.82 -4.03 -6.27
C LYS A 95 1.89 -5.03 -6.75
N GLY A 96 1.56 -6.31 -6.67
CA GLY A 96 2.49 -7.38 -7.02
C GLY A 96 3.65 -7.55 -6.03
N ALA A 97 3.54 -7.05 -4.79
CA ALA A 97 4.55 -7.23 -3.75
C ALA A 97 4.52 -8.65 -3.18
N THR A 98 5.70 -9.13 -2.77
CA THR A 98 5.86 -10.42 -2.11
C THR A 98 6.39 -10.20 -0.70
N TYR A 99 5.68 -10.75 0.28
CA TYR A 99 6.01 -10.68 1.71
C TYR A 99 6.53 -12.04 2.20
N GLY A 100 7.82 -12.26 2.01
CA GLY A 100 8.45 -13.57 2.19
C GLY A 100 8.06 -14.58 1.10
N SER A 101 8.61 -15.78 1.13
CA SER A 101 8.25 -16.84 0.18
C SER A 101 6.76 -17.19 0.35
N ASN A 102 6.02 -17.22 -0.75
CA ASN A 102 4.58 -17.54 -0.76
C ASN A 102 3.77 -16.74 0.28
N GLN A 103 4.05 -15.46 0.42
CA GLN A 103 3.39 -14.55 1.36
C GLN A 103 3.50 -14.99 2.85
N ALA A 104 4.60 -15.66 3.22
CA ALA A 104 4.78 -16.23 4.56
C ALA A 104 4.69 -15.20 5.70
N LEU A 105 5.07 -13.94 5.47
CA LEU A 105 4.98 -12.89 6.49
C LEU A 105 3.53 -12.42 6.70
N ILE A 106 2.69 -12.44 5.66
CA ILE A 106 1.25 -12.19 5.78
C ILE A 106 0.60 -13.36 6.52
N ARG A 107 0.96 -14.61 6.16
CA ARG A 107 0.52 -15.81 6.88
C ARG A 107 0.83 -15.72 8.37
N PHE A 108 2.08 -15.38 8.71
CA PHE A 108 2.50 -15.22 10.10
C PHE A 108 1.67 -14.18 10.86
N ALA A 109 1.34 -13.07 10.21
CA ALA A 109 0.52 -12.02 10.80
C ALA A 109 -0.94 -12.48 11.03
N LEU A 110 -1.47 -13.36 10.16
CA LEU A 110 -2.89 -13.78 10.18
C LEU A 110 -3.14 -15.13 10.83
N GLN A 111 -2.14 -15.92 11.18
CA GLN A 111 -2.30 -17.33 11.64
C GLN A 111 -3.15 -17.50 12.89
N ASN A 112 -3.29 -16.46 13.72
CA ASN A 112 -4.09 -16.48 14.95
C ASN A 112 -5.30 -15.53 14.85
N GLU A 113 -5.62 -15.05 13.65
CA GLU A 113 -6.74 -14.14 13.42
C GLU A 113 -7.94 -14.93 12.88
N ASP A 114 -9.12 -14.47 13.24
CA ASP A 114 -10.37 -14.99 12.73
C ASP A 114 -11.09 -14.00 11.83
N PHE A 115 -11.68 -14.49 10.74
CA PHE A 115 -12.45 -13.68 9.79
C PHE A 115 -13.43 -14.54 8.99
N ASP A 116 -14.57 -13.97 8.63
CA ASP A 116 -15.67 -14.65 7.94
C ASP A 116 -15.54 -14.55 6.41
N ALA A 117 -14.96 -13.46 5.90
CA ALA A 117 -14.73 -13.26 4.47
C ALA A 117 -13.51 -12.37 4.22
N VAL A 118 -12.96 -12.45 3.02
CA VAL A 118 -11.84 -11.61 2.56
C VAL A 118 -12.31 -10.68 1.45
N VAL A 119 -11.87 -9.41 1.51
CA VAL A 119 -12.16 -8.42 0.48
C VAL A 119 -10.86 -7.76 0.00
N PHE A 120 -10.62 -7.81 -1.31
CA PHE A 120 -9.52 -7.09 -1.94
C PHE A 120 -10.06 -5.79 -2.54
N THR A 121 -9.60 -4.65 -2.01
CA THR A 121 -10.08 -3.33 -2.43
C THR A 121 -9.19 -2.67 -3.49
N GLY A 122 -8.61 -3.49 -4.37
CA GLY A 122 -7.93 -3.08 -5.60
C GLY A 122 -6.44 -2.83 -5.50
N ASP A 123 -5.83 -2.52 -6.64
CA ASP A 123 -4.37 -2.40 -6.84
C ASP A 123 -3.62 -3.68 -6.38
N MET A 124 -4.15 -4.85 -6.73
CA MET A 124 -3.61 -6.13 -6.29
C MET A 124 -2.51 -6.64 -7.21
N VAL A 125 -2.64 -6.39 -8.51
CA VAL A 125 -1.66 -6.78 -9.54
C VAL A 125 -0.66 -5.65 -9.76
N SER A 126 0.57 -5.98 -10.15
CA SER A 126 1.54 -4.93 -10.48
C SER A 126 1.14 -4.19 -11.76
N SER A 127 1.55 -2.95 -11.92
CA SER A 127 1.37 -2.15 -13.14
C SER A 127 1.96 -2.84 -14.39
N ARG A 128 2.86 -3.80 -14.22
CA ARG A 128 3.44 -4.63 -15.27
C ARG A 128 2.70 -5.95 -15.52
N GLY A 129 1.55 -6.17 -14.89
CA GLY A 129 0.72 -7.36 -15.05
C GLY A 129 1.19 -8.60 -14.28
N ASN A 130 2.19 -8.49 -13.38
CA ASN A 130 2.60 -9.65 -12.58
C ASN A 130 1.55 -9.96 -11.51
N ALA A 131 0.79 -11.03 -11.70
CA ALA A 131 -0.24 -11.51 -10.79
C ALA A 131 0.23 -12.65 -9.86
N GLN A 132 1.46 -13.14 -9.97
CA GLN A 132 1.95 -14.25 -9.14
C GLN A 132 1.86 -13.98 -7.63
N PRO A 133 2.18 -12.77 -7.12
CA PRO A 133 2.00 -12.47 -5.70
C PRO A 133 0.54 -12.49 -5.24
N LEU A 134 -0.42 -12.10 -6.11
CA LEU A 134 -1.85 -12.22 -5.83
C LEU A 134 -2.27 -13.69 -5.77
N TYR A 135 -1.79 -14.54 -6.69
CA TYR A 135 -2.10 -15.96 -6.67
C TYR A 135 -1.61 -16.64 -5.40
N ALA A 136 -0.35 -16.39 -5.03
CA ALA A 136 0.22 -16.90 -3.78
C ALA A 136 -0.56 -16.40 -2.54
N LEU A 137 -1.07 -15.16 -2.58
CA LEU A 137 -1.89 -14.62 -1.50
C LEU A 137 -3.23 -15.37 -1.38
N ILE A 138 -3.93 -15.59 -2.50
CA ILE A 138 -5.19 -16.33 -2.51
C ILE A 138 -4.99 -17.77 -2.03
N GLU A 139 -3.98 -18.46 -2.52
CA GLU A 139 -3.64 -19.83 -2.10
C GLU A 139 -3.34 -19.89 -0.60
N MET A 140 -2.53 -18.97 -0.10
CA MET A 140 -2.20 -18.87 1.32
C MET A 140 -3.44 -18.63 2.19
N LEU A 141 -4.35 -17.73 1.76
CA LEU A 141 -5.60 -17.46 2.49
C LEU A 141 -6.55 -18.65 2.48
N ARG A 142 -6.63 -19.38 1.37
CA ARG A 142 -7.40 -20.62 1.26
C ARG A 142 -6.89 -21.74 2.17
N GLU A 143 -5.57 -21.85 2.32
CA GLU A 143 -4.99 -22.79 3.28
C GLU A 143 -5.26 -22.37 4.73
N LEU A 144 -5.28 -21.06 5.00
CA LEU A 144 -5.51 -20.54 6.36
C LEU A 144 -6.97 -20.62 6.78
N LYS A 145 -7.90 -20.27 5.86
CA LYS A 145 -9.36 -20.25 6.06
C LYS A 145 -10.06 -20.79 4.81
N PRO A 146 -10.20 -22.11 4.66
CA PRO A 146 -10.77 -22.72 3.46
C PRO A 146 -12.20 -22.28 3.14
N ASP A 147 -13.00 -21.98 4.16
CA ASP A 147 -14.43 -21.67 4.02
C ASP A 147 -14.69 -20.15 3.79
N ALA A 148 -13.72 -19.28 4.09
CA ALA A 148 -13.90 -17.84 3.91
C ALA A 148 -13.90 -17.45 2.43
N PRO A 149 -14.99 -16.90 1.87
CA PRO A 149 -15.00 -16.43 0.49
C PRO A 149 -14.03 -15.25 0.31
N ILE A 150 -13.42 -15.18 -0.88
CA ILE A 150 -12.47 -14.12 -1.24
C ILE A 150 -13.08 -13.31 -2.39
N TYR A 151 -13.47 -12.08 -2.14
CA TYR A 151 -14.02 -11.15 -3.11
C TYR A 151 -12.98 -10.12 -3.50
N MET A 152 -12.91 -9.75 -4.77
CA MET A 152 -11.96 -8.75 -5.28
C MET A 152 -12.63 -7.78 -6.23
N ILE A 153 -12.25 -6.52 -6.16
CA ILE A 153 -12.61 -5.50 -7.14
C ILE A 153 -11.38 -5.15 -7.97
N PRO A 154 -11.52 -5.05 -9.32
CA PRO A 154 -10.48 -4.50 -10.17
C PRO A 154 -10.52 -2.98 -10.11
N VAL A 155 -9.38 -2.33 -10.32
CA VAL A 155 -9.28 -0.87 -10.33
C VAL A 155 -8.27 -0.40 -11.36
N ASP A 156 -8.17 0.92 -11.54
CA ASP A 156 -7.46 1.60 -12.63
C ASP A 156 -6.03 1.13 -12.90
N LYS A 157 -5.30 0.68 -11.85
CA LYS A 157 -3.91 0.21 -12.01
C LYS A 157 -3.78 -1.29 -12.18
N ASP A 158 -4.83 -2.05 -11.87
CA ASP A 158 -4.89 -3.44 -12.27
C ASP A 158 -5.11 -3.52 -13.79
N PRO A 159 -4.58 -4.52 -14.50
CA PRO A 159 -4.93 -4.71 -15.90
C PRO A 159 -6.44 -4.90 -16.04
N LEU A 160 -7.03 -4.42 -17.15
CA LEU A 160 -8.47 -4.55 -17.41
C LEU A 160 -8.95 -5.98 -17.16
N PRO A 161 -10.01 -6.17 -16.35
CA PRO A 161 -10.46 -7.51 -15.96
C PRO A 161 -11.09 -8.29 -17.12
N ALA A 162 -11.70 -7.59 -18.06
CA ALA A 162 -12.33 -8.15 -19.25
C ALA A 162 -12.16 -7.19 -20.44
N SER A 163 -11.95 -7.72 -21.63
CA SER A 163 -11.87 -6.93 -22.86
C SER A 163 -11.99 -7.81 -24.09
N MET A 164 -12.24 -7.20 -25.26
CA MET A 164 -12.24 -7.90 -26.56
C MET A 164 -10.92 -8.62 -26.83
N SER A 165 -9.79 -8.07 -26.41
CA SER A 165 -8.48 -8.70 -26.63
C SER A 165 -8.29 -10.02 -25.86
N TYR A 166 -9.12 -10.30 -24.88
CA TYR A 166 -9.12 -11.55 -24.11
C TYR A 166 -10.21 -12.53 -24.58
N ALA A 167 -11.19 -12.06 -25.36
CA ALA A 167 -12.35 -12.84 -25.80
C ALA A 167 -12.04 -13.93 -26.85
N THR A 168 -10.77 -14.28 -27.06
CA THR A 168 -10.33 -15.22 -28.09
C THR A 168 -10.44 -16.71 -27.73
N GLY A 169 -11.00 -17.06 -26.59
CA GLY A 169 -11.01 -18.42 -26.09
C GLY A 169 -12.25 -18.84 -25.31
N GLY A 170 -13.39 -18.15 -25.50
CA GLY A 170 -14.63 -18.42 -24.77
C GLY A 170 -14.70 -17.78 -23.40
N SER A 171 -13.86 -16.77 -23.14
CA SER A 171 -13.94 -15.94 -21.92
C SER A 171 -13.37 -14.55 -22.16
N PRO A 172 -14.12 -13.47 -21.89
CA PRO A 172 -13.61 -12.12 -22.04
C PRO A 172 -12.65 -11.69 -20.90
N PHE A 173 -12.35 -12.58 -19.96
CA PHE A 173 -11.54 -12.26 -18.79
C PHE A 173 -10.05 -12.27 -19.07
N ALA A 174 -9.36 -11.32 -18.47
CA ALA A 174 -7.90 -11.28 -18.44
C ALA A 174 -7.31 -12.53 -17.75
N PRO A 175 -6.12 -12.99 -18.18
CA PRO A 175 -5.46 -14.15 -17.58
C PRO A 175 -5.29 -14.04 -16.06
N TRP A 176 -5.05 -12.83 -15.54
CA TRP A 176 -4.91 -12.63 -14.10
C TRP A 176 -6.22 -12.89 -13.34
N VAL A 177 -7.37 -12.53 -13.91
CA VAL A 177 -8.69 -12.83 -13.34
C VAL A 177 -8.96 -14.32 -13.35
N LEU A 178 -8.70 -15.00 -14.50
CA LEU A 178 -8.89 -16.43 -14.62
C LEU A 178 -8.03 -17.19 -13.61
N GLY A 179 -6.74 -16.80 -13.48
CA GLY A 179 -5.83 -17.38 -12.52
C GLY A 179 -6.26 -17.18 -11.06
N ALA A 180 -6.82 -16.02 -10.72
CA ALA A 180 -7.39 -15.76 -9.40
C ALA A 180 -8.66 -16.60 -9.15
N LYS A 181 -9.57 -16.68 -10.14
CA LYS A 181 -10.80 -17.51 -10.04
C LYS A 181 -10.49 -18.99 -9.85
N GLN A 182 -9.50 -19.54 -10.58
CA GLN A 182 -9.06 -20.93 -10.44
C GLN A 182 -8.57 -21.27 -9.01
N ARG A 183 -8.10 -20.27 -8.29
CA ARG A 183 -7.62 -20.38 -6.89
C ARG A 183 -8.68 -20.03 -5.85
N GLY A 184 -9.91 -19.73 -6.28
CA GLY A 184 -11.03 -19.41 -5.40
C GLY A 184 -11.23 -17.94 -5.09
N GLY A 185 -10.53 -17.02 -5.77
CA GLY A 185 -10.87 -15.60 -5.78
C GLY A 185 -12.11 -15.34 -6.65
N GLN A 186 -12.98 -14.46 -6.23
CA GLN A 186 -14.22 -14.11 -6.93
C GLN A 186 -14.20 -12.62 -7.31
N LEU A 187 -14.40 -12.33 -8.59
CA LEU A 187 -14.57 -10.94 -9.01
C LEU A 187 -15.96 -10.45 -8.55
N LEU A 188 -15.98 -9.36 -7.80
CA LEU A 188 -17.21 -8.71 -7.36
C LEU A 188 -17.81 -7.89 -8.52
N SER A 189 -18.36 -8.58 -9.51
CA SER A 189 -18.95 -7.98 -10.69
C SER A 189 -20.40 -7.56 -10.49
N ALA A 190 -21.13 -8.18 -9.57
CA ALA A 190 -22.49 -7.82 -9.16
C ALA A 190 -22.57 -7.81 -7.63
N PRO A 191 -23.62 -7.18 -7.03
CA PRO A 191 -23.84 -7.27 -5.59
C PRO A 191 -23.96 -8.72 -5.13
N VAL A 192 -23.23 -9.09 -4.08
CA VAL A 192 -23.24 -10.43 -3.49
C VAL A 192 -24.00 -10.41 -2.17
N GLN A 193 -24.91 -11.36 -2.04
CA GLN A 193 -25.67 -11.62 -0.83
C GLN A 193 -24.90 -12.55 0.09
N ILE A 194 -24.70 -12.12 1.33
CA ILE A 194 -24.14 -12.93 2.41
C ILE A 194 -25.29 -13.20 3.39
N GLU A 195 -25.65 -14.46 3.57
CA GLU A 195 -26.74 -14.86 4.45
C GLU A 195 -26.20 -15.45 5.75
N ARG A 196 -26.78 -15.05 6.86
CA ARG A 196 -26.50 -15.62 8.18
C ARG A 196 -27.81 -15.62 8.99
N ASP A 197 -28.23 -16.80 9.47
CA ASP A 197 -29.44 -16.98 10.27
C ASP A 197 -30.72 -16.37 9.67
N GLY A 198 -30.84 -16.38 8.33
CA GLY A 198 -31.97 -15.82 7.61
C GLY A 198 -31.94 -14.29 7.40
N HIS A 199 -30.87 -13.64 7.81
CA HIS A 199 -30.62 -12.20 7.62
C HIS A 199 -29.57 -11.97 6.54
N THR A 200 -29.57 -10.77 5.95
CA THR A 200 -28.79 -10.46 4.75
C THR A 200 -27.85 -9.29 4.97
N LEU A 201 -26.58 -9.50 4.55
CA LEU A 201 -25.60 -8.47 4.33
C LEU A 201 -25.24 -8.45 2.84
N TRP A 202 -25.23 -7.28 2.24
CA TRP A 202 -24.83 -7.09 0.85
C TRP A 202 -23.42 -6.53 0.75
N LEU A 203 -22.59 -7.23 -0.03
CA LEU A 203 -21.30 -6.74 -0.46
C LEU A 203 -21.43 -6.26 -1.90
N THR A 204 -21.06 -5.01 -2.16
CA THR A 204 -21.23 -4.36 -3.46
C THR A 204 -20.06 -3.41 -3.76
N THR A 205 -20.11 -2.71 -4.89
CA THR A 205 -19.22 -1.58 -5.14
C THR A 205 -20.01 -0.27 -5.23
N SER A 206 -19.37 0.84 -4.92
CA SER A 206 -20.00 2.16 -5.03
C SER A 206 -20.50 2.43 -6.47
N ALA A 207 -19.77 1.96 -7.48
CA ALA A 207 -20.15 2.07 -8.89
C ALA A 207 -21.43 1.31 -9.21
N LEU A 208 -21.58 0.08 -8.71
CA LEU A 208 -22.79 -0.74 -8.94
C LEU A 208 -24.05 -0.12 -8.35
N LEU A 209 -23.94 0.65 -7.27
CA LEU A 209 -25.06 1.31 -6.64
C LEU A 209 -25.60 2.52 -7.43
N SER A 210 -24.73 3.19 -8.19
CA SER A 210 -25.07 4.39 -8.97
C SER A 210 -25.27 4.12 -10.47
N LEU A 211 -25.22 2.85 -10.89
CA LEU A 211 -25.28 2.47 -12.28
C LEU A 211 -26.66 2.75 -12.89
N ASP A 212 -26.70 3.48 -14.01
CA ASP A 212 -27.89 3.60 -14.86
C ASP A 212 -27.99 2.37 -15.77
N MET A 213 -28.73 1.38 -15.28
CA MET A 213 -28.81 0.08 -15.96
C MET A 213 -29.59 0.13 -17.26
N ASP A 214 -30.53 1.06 -17.41
CA ASP A 214 -31.37 1.13 -18.62
C ASP A 214 -30.59 1.76 -19.78
N THR A 215 -29.85 2.83 -19.49
CA THR A 215 -28.93 3.43 -20.47
C THR A 215 -27.84 2.44 -20.90
N MET A 216 -27.25 1.69 -19.95
CA MET A 216 -26.22 0.70 -20.27
C MET A 216 -26.76 -0.49 -21.06
N GLN A 217 -27.96 -0.96 -20.74
CA GLN A 217 -28.59 -2.03 -21.48
C GLN A 217 -28.78 -1.62 -22.93
N ALA A 218 -29.35 -0.45 -23.19
CA ALA A 218 -29.55 0.05 -24.56
C ALA A 218 -28.19 0.23 -25.32
N GLN A 219 -27.13 0.57 -24.59
CA GLN A 219 -25.78 0.66 -25.20
C GLN A 219 -25.24 -0.71 -25.56
N PHE A 220 -25.30 -1.69 -24.66
CA PHE A 220 -24.78 -3.04 -24.91
C PHE A 220 -25.58 -3.78 -25.96
N GLU A 221 -26.91 -3.60 -25.99
CA GLU A 221 -27.74 -4.17 -27.06
C GLU A 221 -27.36 -3.63 -28.45
N ARG A 222 -27.10 -2.33 -28.57
CA ARG A 222 -26.62 -1.75 -29.84
C ARG A 222 -25.24 -2.33 -30.23
N GLN A 223 -24.30 -2.37 -29.29
CA GLN A 223 -22.97 -2.95 -29.52
C GLN A 223 -23.06 -4.41 -29.94
N TYR A 224 -23.97 -5.18 -29.35
CA TYR A 224 -24.20 -6.58 -29.70
C TYR A 224 -24.73 -6.72 -31.14
N LEU A 225 -25.71 -5.90 -31.52
CA LEU A 225 -26.27 -5.90 -32.89
C LEU A 225 -25.23 -5.48 -33.93
N ASP A 226 -24.42 -4.47 -33.64
CA ASP A 226 -23.32 -4.04 -34.50
C ASP A 226 -22.26 -5.15 -34.65
N ALA A 227 -21.92 -5.84 -33.58
CA ALA A 227 -20.98 -6.97 -33.60
C ALA A 227 -21.52 -8.13 -34.45
N LEU A 228 -22.82 -8.44 -34.32
CA LEU A 228 -23.47 -9.46 -35.17
C LEU A 228 -23.44 -9.08 -36.66
N ALA A 229 -23.76 -7.82 -36.97
CA ALA A 229 -23.77 -7.33 -38.35
C ALA A 229 -22.37 -7.38 -39.02
N ASN A 230 -21.32 -7.22 -38.22
CA ASN A 230 -19.93 -7.23 -38.69
C ASN A 230 -19.28 -8.64 -38.61
N GLY A 231 -19.93 -9.63 -38.00
CA GLY A 231 -19.36 -10.96 -37.76
C GLY A 231 -18.16 -10.94 -36.78
N ASP A 232 -18.12 -9.98 -35.84
CA ASP A 232 -17.04 -9.83 -34.85
C ASP A 232 -17.33 -10.73 -33.65
N GLU A 233 -16.82 -11.97 -33.69
CA GLU A 233 -17.02 -12.97 -32.65
C GLU A 233 -16.54 -12.49 -31.25
N ASN A 234 -15.43 -11.75 -31.19
CA ASN A 234 -14.87 -11.24 -29.94
C ASN A 234 -15.76 -10.15 -29.31
N ALA A 235 -16.31 -9.26 -30.16
CA ALA A 235 -17.26 -8.25 -29.72
C ALA A 235 -18.59 -8.88 -29.28
N ILE A 236 -19.06 -9.92 -29.99
CA ILE A 236 -20.26 -10.68 -29.60
C ILE A 236 -20.06 -11.32 -28.22
N GLU A 237 -18.92 -11.97 -27.99
CA GLU A 237 -18.62 -12.60 -26.70
C GLU A 237 -18.58 -11.58 -25.55
N LEU A 238 -17.85 -10.48 -25.73
CA LEU A 238 -17.74 -9.43 -24.71
C LEU A 238 -19.10 -8.77 -24.41
N THR A 239 -19.89 -8.45 -25.44
CA THR A 239 -21.20 -7.80 -25.26
C THR A 239 -22.21 -8.76 -24.66
N THR A 240 -22.17 -10.05 -24.99
CA THR A 240 -22.98 -11.09 -24.34
C THR A 240 -22.67 -11.16 -22.84
N TYR A 241 -21.39 -11.17 -22.47
CA TYR A 241 -20.95 -11.11 -21.08
C TYR A 241 -21.48 -9.83 -20.38
N ASN A 242 -21.36 -8.68 -21.01
CA ASN A 242 -21.82 -7.40 -20.45
C ASN A 242 -23.34 -7.39 -20.22
N LEU A 243 -24.15 -7.94 -21.14
CA LEU A 243 -25.60 -8.06 -20.98
C LEU A 243 -25.99 -9.04 -19.85
N GLN A 244 -25.28 -10.16 -19.75
CA GLN A 244 -25.45 -11.11 -18.65
C GLN A 244 -25.10 -10.47 -17.30
N TRP A 245 -23.94 -9.83 -17.19
CA TRP A 245 -23.51 -9.09 -16.01
C TRP A 245 -24.53 -8.04 -15.56
N LEU A 246 -25.09 -7.29 -16.53
CA LEU A 246 -26.11 -6.28 -16.23
C LEU A 246 -27.40 -6.91 -15.69
N THR A 247 -27.80 -8.07 -16.26
CA THR A 247 -28.95 -8.83 -15.80
C THR A 247 -28.74 -9.37 -14.37
N GLU A 248 -27.59 -9.92 -14.07
CA GLU A 248 -27.22 -10.40 -12.72
C GLU A 248 -27.23 -9.25 -11.70
N THR A 249 -26.66 -8.09 -12.07
CA THR A 249 -26.66 -6.88 -11.24
C THR A 249 -28.08 -6.38 -10.98
N ARG A 250 -28.94 -6.34 -12.00
CA ARG A 250 -30.35 -5.95 -11.86
C ARG A 250 -31.12 -6.88 -10.93
N ASN A 251 -30.94 -8.18 -11.10
CA ASN A 251 -31.57 -9.19 -10.25
C ASN A 251 -31.11 -9.12 -8.80
N ALA A 252 -29.83 -8.86 -8.57
CA ALA A 252 -29.30 -8.66 -7.22
C ALA A 252 -29.90 -7.39 -6.58
N ARG A 253 -29.88 -6.26 -7.31
CA ARG A 253 -30.45 -4.98 -6.82
C ARG A 253 -31.93 -5.07 -6.50
N ALA A 254 -32.72 -5.85 -7.25
CA ALA A 254 -34.13 -6.05 -7.00
C ALA A 254 -34.44 -6.78 -5.68
N LYS A 255 -33.46 -7.53 -5.13
CA LYS A 255 -33.61 -8.23 -3.85
C LYS A 255 -33.15 -7.37 -2.66
N MET A 256 -32.48 -6.25 -2.90
CA MET A 256 -31.94 -5.37 -1.86
C MET A 256 -33.06 -4.58 -1.16
N THR A 257 -33.14 -4.64 0.17
CA THR A 257 -34.17 -4.00 0.98
C THR A 257 -33.61 -3.01 1.99
N ASP A 258 -34.44 -2.14 2.56
CA ASP A 258 -33.98 -1.17 3.58
C ASP A 258 -33.64 -1.80 4.93
N ALA A 259 -33.94 -3.10 5.11
CA ALA A 259 -33.60 -3.85 6.32
C ALA A 259 -32.20 -4.45 6.29
N ASP A 260 -31.58 -4.50 5.11
CA ASP A 260 -30.29 -5.18 4.93
C ASP A 260 -29.11 -4.27 5.29
N VAL A 261 -27.97 -4.89 5.59
CA VAL A 261 -26.70 -4.18 5.76
C VAL A 261 -25.98 -4.09 4.42
N TYR A 262 -25.48 -2.90 4.10
CA TYR A 262 -24.77 -2.63 2.84
C TYR A 262 -23.32 -2.23 3.11
N ILE A 263 -22.40 -3.00 2.56
CA ILE A 263 -20.96 -2.71 2.56
C ILE A 263 -20.50 -2.51 1.12
N ALA A 264 -20.03 -1.31 0.82
CA ALA A 264 -19.52 -0.97 -0.50
C ALA A 264 -17.99 -1.01 -0.54
N LEU A 265 -17.46 -1.66 -1.57
CA LEU A 265 -16.03 -1.65 -1.86
C LEU A 265 -15.74 -0.61 -2.93
N THR A 266 -14.68 0.14 -2.74
CA THR A 266 -14.10 1.01 -3.76
C THR A 266 -12.60 1.08 -3.55
N HIS A 267 -11.83 1.42 -4.56
CA HIS A 267 -10.38 1.61 -4.36
C HIS A 267 -10.08 3.01 -3.87
N VAL A 268 -10.53 4.01 -4.63
CA VAL A 268 -10.35 5.41 -4.28
C VAL A 268 -11.42 5.82 -3.26
N PRO A 269 -11.03 6.43 -2.14
CA PRO A 269 -12.02 6.97 -1.21
C PRO A 269 -12.95 7.95 -1.91
N PRO A 270 -14.27 7.81 -1.78
CA PRO A 270 -15.21 8.75 -2.36
C PRO A 270 -15.07 10.12 -1.70
N ALA A 271 -15.36 11.17 -2.46
CA ALA A 271 -15.39 12.53 -1.92
C ALA A 271 -16.48 12.67 -0.85
N ASP A 272 -16.27 13.57 0.10
CA ASP A 272 -17.24 13.80 1.20
C ASP A 272 -18.63 14.16 0.62
N GLU A 273 -18.67 14.99 -0.40
CA GLU A 273 -19.89 15.40 -1.08
C GLU A 273 -20.65 14.21 -1.70
N GLU A 274 -19.94 13.17 -2.14
CA GLU A 274 -20.57 11.97 -2.69
C GLU A 274 -21.26 11.13 -1.62
N LEU A 275 -20.73 11.13 -0.40
CA LEU A 275 -21.32 10.41 0.74
C LEU A 275 -22.44 11.21 1.42
N GLU A 276 -22.30 12.53 1.45
CA GLU A 276 -23.24 13.43 2.11
C GLU A 276 -24.44 13.82 1.21
N SER A 277 -24.24 13.89 -0.10
CA SER A 277 -25.28 14.26 -1.09
C SER A 277 -26.12 13.10 -1.59
N ALA A 278 -26.05 11.94 -0.95
CA ALA A 278 -26.94 10.83 -1.26
C ALA A 278 -28.41 11.29 -1.09
N TYR A 279 -29.14 11.42 -2.20
CA TYR A 279 -30.55 11.86 -2.17
C TYR A 279 -31.45 10.74 -1.61
N PRO A 280 -32.57 11.09 -0.96
CA PRO A 280 -33.51 10.12 -0.43
C PRO A 280 -33.95 9.10 -1.49
N GLY A 281 -33.87 7.81 -1.12
CA GLY A 281 -34.21 6.70 -2.01
C GLY A 281 -33.09 6.24 -2.93
N SER A 282 -31.93 6.90 -2.94
CA SER A 282 -30.76 6.39 -3.65
C SER A 282 -30.17 5.16 -2.91
N LEU A 283 -29.67 4.18 -3.66
CA LEU A 283 -28.99 3.04 -3.04
C LEU A 283 -27.73 3.47 -2.26
N ARG A 284 -27.11 4.59 -2.61
CA ARG A 284 -26.01 5.18 -1.86
C ARG A 284 -26.41 5.60 -0.45
N GLU A 285 -27.63 6.09 -0.25
CA GLU A 285 -28.15 6.44 1.07
C GLU A 285 -28.18 5.24 2.02
N ARG A 286 -28.26 4.02 1.47
CA ARG A 286 -28.34 2.77 2.23
C ARG A 286 -26.96 2.23 2.66
N VAL A 287 -25.85 2.76 2.14
CA VAL A 287 -24.50 2.25 2.46
C VAL A 287 -24.15 2.55 3.91
N HIS A 288 -23.86 1.51 4.67
CA HIS A 288 -23.48 1.58 6.07
C HIS A 288 -21.96 1.73 6.24
N LEU A 289 -21.20 1.04 5.37
CA LEU A 289 -19.74 1.01 5.42
C LEU A 289 -19.16 1.03 4.02
N VAL A 290 -18.19 1.90 3.79
CA VAL A 290 -17.33 1.91 2.60
C VAL A 290 -15.93 1.46 3.00
N LEU A 291 -15.40 0.45 2.30
CA LEU A 291 -14.03 -0.02 2.45
C LEU A 291 -13.21 0.39 1.23
N CYS A 292 -12.12 1.10 1.45
CA CYS A 292 -11.26 1.58 0.37
C CYS A 292 -9.77 1.51 0.72
N GLY A 293 -8.91 1.76 -0.27
CA GLY A 293 -7.46 1.77 -0.17
C GLY A 293 -6.85 3.05 -0.74
N HIS A 294 -6.01 2.91 -1.77
CA HIS A 294 -5.43 3.95 -2.64
C HIS A 294 -4.38 4.84 -1.98
N TYR A 295 -4.67 5.44 -0.83
CA TYR A 295 -3.77 6.40 -0.19
C TYR A 295 -2.57 5.76 0.50
N GLN A 296 -2.57 4.44 0.62
CA GLN A 296 -1.48 3.65 1.20
C GLN A 296 -1.02 4.16 2.57
N GLY A 297 -1.96 4.78 3.30
CA GLY A 297 -1.70 5.40 4.58
C GLY A 297 -0.72 6.58 4.54
N GLY A 298 -0.53 7.19 3.38
CA GLY A 298 0.51 8.20 3.14
C GLY A 298 1.91 7.58 3.16
N LEU A 299 2.50 7.32 1.99
CA LEU A 299 3.76 6.58 1.82
C LEU A 299 4.88 7.00 2.76
N ILE A 300 5.00 8.30 3.01
CA ILE A 300 5.96 8.91 3.93
C ILE A 300 5.21 9.50 5.10
N ARG A 301 5.39 8.93 6.29
CA ARG A 301 4.88 9.49 7.54
C ARG A 301 6.01 10.11 8.32
N LEU A 302 5.78 11.30 8.84
CA LEU A 302 6.69 11.94 9.77
C LEU A 302 6.24 11.62 11.20
N PRO A 303 7.17 11.26 12.11
CA PRO A 303 6.83 11.13 13.53
C PRO A 303 6.13 12.40 14.01
N PHE A 304 4.99 12.25 14.67
CA PHE A 304 4.17 13.35 15.26
C PHE A 304 3.48 14.30 14.26
N ALA A 305 3.82 14.28 12.95
CA ALA A 305 3.24 15.16 11.93
C ALA A 305 2.31 14.45 10.93
N GLY A 306 2.29 13.12 10.94
CA GLY A 306 1.44 12.35 10.01
C GLY A 306 2.02 12.22 8.60
N ALA A 307 1.17 12.02 7.59
CA ALA A 307 1.61 11.89 6.21
C ALA A 307 2.16 13.20 5.66
N LEU A 308 3.31 13.12 4.97
CA LEU A 308 3.86 14.26 4.27
C LEU A 308 3.09 14.55 2.98
N PHE A 309 2.69 13.51 2.28
CA PHE A 309 2.07 13.63 0.96
C PHE A 309 1.22 12.41 0.63
N ILE A 310 0.08 12.67 -0.01
CA ILE A 310 -0.79 11.69 -0.63
C ILE A 310 -1.07 12.17 -2.06
N PRO A 311 -0.77 11.40 -3.10
CA PRO A 311 -1.06 11.81 -4.46
C PRO A 311 -2.59 11.75 -4.70
N SER A 312 -3.25 12.88 -4.56
CA SER A 312 -4.68 13.00 -4.85
C SER A 312 -5.02 14.39 -5.38
N GLN A 313 -5.62 14.42 -6.57
CA GLN A 313 -6.07 15.67 -7.19
C GLN A 313 -7.28 16.29 -6.45
N ASN A 314 -8.03 15.47 -5.72
CA ASN A 314 -9.23 15.87 -5.00
C ASN A 314 -8.93 16.46 -3.61
N LEU A 315 -7.67 16.46 -3.19
CA LEU A 315 -7.27 17.01 -1.89
C LEU A 315 -6.62 18.40 -2.04
N PRO A 316 -6.76 19.28 -1.04
CA PRO A 316 -6.06 20.55 -1.00
C PRO A 316 -4.56 20.39 -1.25
N LEU A 317 -3.95 21.30 -2.00
CA LEU A 317 -2.53 21.27 -2.38
C LEU A 317 -2.10 19.92 -2.99
N TYR A 318 -3.01 19.25 -3.72
CA TYR A 318 -2.78 17.92 -4.31
C TYR A 318 -2.34 16.86 -3.27
N GLY A 319 -2.79 17.01 -2.04
CA GLY A 319 -2.52 16.06 -0.95
C GLY A 319 -1.22 16.29 -0.18
N LEU A 320 -0.67 17.50 -0.20
CA LEU A 320 0.43 17.89 0.67
C LEU A 320 -0.07 18.13 2.09
N LEU A 321 0.59 17.50 3.08
CA LEU A 321 0.25 17.58 4.51
C LEU A 321 -1.26 17.33 4.76
N PRO A 322 -1.80 16.18 4.34
CA PRO A 322 -3.22 15.89 4.50
C PRO A 322 -3.58 15.77 5.97
N GLY A 323 -4.84 16.07 6.31
CA GLY A 323 -5.37 15.84 7.66
C GLY A 323 -5.26 14.35 8.06
N ALA A 324 -5.09 14.08 9.36
CA ALA A 324 -4.88 12.71 9.85
C ALA A 324 -6.03 11.76 9.49
N ASP A 325 -7.25 12.25 9.45
CA ASP A 325 -8.47 11.47 9.18
C ASP A 325 -8.71 11.23 7.68
N THR A 326 -7.84 11.73 6.81
CA THR A 326 -8.08 11.69 5.36
C THR A 326 -7.50 10.44 4.71
N TYR A 327 -6.38 9.91 5.20
CA TYR A 327 -5.57 8.96 4.44
C TYR A 327 -5.46 7.56 5.05
N PHE A 328 -6.02 7.32 6.21
CA PHE A 328 -6.18 5.98 6.80
C PHE A 328 -7.12 5.98 8.00
N GLY A 329 -7.69 4.81 8.29
CA GLY A 329 -8.49 4.61 9.48
C GLY A 329 -9.99 4.73 9.23
N LEU A 330 -10.76 4.65 10.31
CA LEU A 330 -12.21 4.72 10.31
C LEU A 330 -12.67 6.14 10.58
N THR A 331 -13.46 6.69 9.67
CA THR A 331 -14.15 7.97 9.84
C THR A 331 -15.64 7.78 9.62
N ARG A 332 -16.44 8.69 10.13
CA ARG A 332 -17.87 8.71 9.88
C ARG A 332 -18.24 9.94 9.06
N LYS A 333 -18.88 9.70 7.91
CA LYS A 333 -19.37 10.74 7.00
C LYS A 333 -20.89 10.64 6.92
N GLY A 334 -21.58 11.58 7.57
CA GLY A 334 -23.03 11.52 7.68
C GLY A 334 -23.52 10.24 8.37
N ARG A 335 -24.18 9.37 7.61
CA ARG A 335 -24.74 8.08 8.06
C ARG A 335 -23.79 6.90 7.79
N THR A 336 -22.82 7.08 6.91
CA THR A 336 -21.91 6.05 6.41
C THR A 336 -20.59 6.08 7.15
N TYR A 337 -20.04 4.91 7.46
CA TYR A 337 -18.68 4.75 7.91
C TYR A 337 -17.76 4.59 6.68
N LEU A 338 -16.64 5.27 6.68
CA LEU A 338 -15.61 5.16 5.67
C LEU A 338 -14.34 4.62 6.33
N TYR A 339 -13.85 3.49 5.87
CA TYR A 339 -12.56 2.96 6.30
C TYR A 339 -11.55 2.98 5.15
N VAL A 340 -10.47 3.72 5.35
CA VAL A 340 -9.35 3.81 4.40
C VAL A 340 -8.23 2.91 4.88
N SER A 341 -7.95 1.85 4.13
CA SER A 341 -6.87 0.90 4.45
C SER A 341 -5.50 1.53 4.20
N PRO A 342 -4.52 1.34 5.11
CA PRO A 342 -3.13 1.70 4.82
C PRO A 342 -2.49 0.85 3.72
N GLY A 343 -3.06 -0.29 3.39
CA GLY A 343 -2.58 -1.18 2.34
C GLY A 343 -1.24 -1.84 2.60
N LEU A 344 -0.88 -2.77 1.73
CA LEU A 344 0.36 -3.55 1.82
C LEU A 344 1.52 -2.89 1.08
N GLY A 345 1.38 -2.66 -0.23
CA GLY A 345 2.44 -2.18 -1.12
C GLY A 345 2.79 -0.72 -0.97
N GLY A 346 3.91 -0.36 -1.53
CA GLY A 346 4.32 1.02 -1.74
C GLY A 346 3.97 1.51 -3.15
N ASN A 347 4.61 2.60 -3.59
CA ASN A 347 4.43 3.10 -4.95
C ASN A 347 5.31 2.28 -5.93
N ASP A 348 4.70 1.47 -6.78
CA ASP A 348 5.37 0.67 -7.80
C ASP A 348 5.98 1.49 -8.95
N GLY A 349 5.61 2.77 -9.05
CA GLY A 349 6.17 3.73 -10.01
C GLY A 349 7.38 4.53 -9.51
N LEU A 350 7.77 4.42 -8.25
CA LEU A 350 8.88 5.19 -7.67
C LEU A 350 10.21 4.44 -7.85
N TYR A 351 10.73 4.43 -9.07
CA TYR A 351 12.05 3.88 -9.35
C TYR A 351 13.15 4.83 -8.83
N PRO A 352 14.25 4.38 -8.17
CA PRO A 352 14.66 2.98 -7.97
C PRO A 352 14.17 2.31 -6.68
N LEU A 353 13.25 2.89 -5.93
CA LEU A 353 12.74 2.41 -4.66
C LEU A 353 11.28 1.91 -4.77
N PRO A 354 11.04 0.83 -5.53
CA PRO A 354 9.71 0.22 -5.56
C PRO A 354 9.33 -0.22 -4.15
N PHE A 355 8.04 -0.07 -3.81
CA PHE A 355 7.50 -0.45 -2.49
C PHE A 355 8.05 0.34 -1.29
N PHE A 356 8.67 1.51 -1.53
CA PHE A 356 9.19 2.34 -0.46
C PHE A 356 8.05 2.90 0.40
N ARG A 357 8.16 2.66 1.70
CA ARG A 357 7.29 3.21 2.75
C ARG A 357 8.19 3.70 3.88
N LEU A 358 7.97 4.91 4.38
CA LEU A 358 8.75 5.46 5.48
C LEU A 358 7.86 5.66 6.71
N PHE A 359 8.20 5.00 7.83
CA PHE A 359 7.45 4.97 9.10
C PHE A 359 5.96 4.58 8.93
N ASN A 360 5.67 3.80 7.92
CA ASN A 360 4.32 3.38 7.56
C ASN A 360 4.32 1.89 7.21
N PRO A 361 4.26 0.99 8.19
CA PRO A 361 4.36 -0.45 7.96
C PRO A 361 3.22 -0.97 7.07
N PRO A 362 3.49 -1.97 6.22
CA PRO A 362 2.46 -2.68 5.46
C PRO A 362 1.36 -3.19 6.40
N THR A 363 0.11 -3.02 6.02
CA THR A 363 -1.01 -3.29 6.92
C THR A 363 -2.12 -4.03 6.20
N VAL A 364 -2.64 -5.08 6.83
CA VAL A 364 -3.93 -5.71 6.53
C VAL A 364 -4.94 -5.33 7.62
N SER A 365 -6.23 -5.33 7.32
CA SER A 365 -7.23 -4.81 8.26
C SER A 365 -8.33 -5.83 8.54
N LEU A 366 -8.61 -6.08 9.80
CA LEU A 366 -9.76 -6.85 10.28
C LEU A 366 -10.86 -5.86 10.67
N ILE A 367 -11.98 -5.93 9.96
CA ILE A 367 -13.11 -5.04 10.12
C ILE A 367 -14.25 -5.84 10.74
N SER A 368 -14.45 -5.69 12.03
CA SER A 368 -15.51 -6.38 12.77
C SER A 368 -16.75 -5.50 12.91
N LEU A 369 -17.91 -6.04 12.55
CA LEU A 369 -19.19 -5.33 12.67
C LEU A 369 -19.76 -5.51 14.08
N THR A 370 -20.40 -4.46 14.61
CA THR A 370 -21.10 -4.54 15.91
C THR A 370 -22.39 -3.73 15.88
N THR A 371 -23.38 -4.20 16.64
CA THR A 371 -24.64 -3.49 16.87
C THR A 371 -24.51 -2.43 17.96
N SER A 372 -23.49 -2.55 18.80
CA SER A 372 -23.25 -1.63 19.92
C SER A 372 -22.73 -0.28 19.42
N SER A 373 -23.27 0.82 19.90
CA SER A 373 -22.66 2.13 19.76
C SER A 373 -21.43 2.21 20.65
N LEU A 374 -20.25 2.45 20.04
CA LEU A 374 -19.00 2.71 20.75
C LEU A 374 -19.08 4.00 21.57
#